data_528cdda30508e586603197f41a898c26
#
_entry.id   528cdda30508e586603197f41a898c26
#
_cell.length_a   1.000
_cell.length_b   1.000
_cell.length_c   1.000
_cell.angle_alpha   90.00
_cell.angle_beta   90.00
_cell.angle_gamma   90.00
#
_symmetry.space_group_name_H-M   'P 1'
#
loop_
_entity.id
_entity.type
_entity.pdbx_description
1 polymer ?
#
loop_
_entity_poly.entity_id
_entity_poly.type
_entity_poly.pdbx_seq_one_letter_code
_entity_poly.pdbx_strand_id
1 'polypeptide(L)'
;MKIAIIGATGTIGGQVTGYLLDRGHSVTAIARNPDRSVPHPGLSYRAADLFDFDQLRAALKGHDALVVAYAPKDNGFEGYMLLVEAAWRIKRVFKEVIPDAYFLNIGGASSLWTPGGFQMFEDPGWPHWFFNAGHPSHWHRLHKLSGGIPAFKEMAEQRERILADSSQDPFSNFSGEVIEAFYQQIRKVFGKGMGGRAQLEFFECDRSFRWSFVSPPWLLGLQEVYGAYRTTIDTLPIEDGQPAGIAVADLALAIADVVEKEARIHQHWSAARPLPDGVLPH
;
A
#
# COMPACT_ATOMS: atom_id res chain seq x y z
N MET A 1 22.16 4.54 8.33
CA MET A 1 21.13 5.59 8.49
C MET A 1 20.34 5.33 9.76
N LYS A 2 19.77 6.36 10.35
CA LYS A 2 18.77 6.28 11.43
C LYS A 2 17.38 6.46 10.80
N ILE A 3 16.59 5.40 10.76
CA ILE A 3 15.33 5.36 10.02
C ILE A 3 14.16 5.21 10.98
N ALA A 4 13.22 6.16 10.95
CA ALA A 4 11.96 6.04 11.67
C ALA A 4 10.94 5.25 10.81
N ILE A 5 10.20 4.32 11.40
CA ILE A 5 9.13 3.59 10.73
C ILE A 5 7.85 3.70 11.54
N ILE A 6 6.86 4.37 11.00
CA ILE A 6 5.49 4.37 11.52
C ILE A 6 4.77 3.15 10.94
N GLY A 7 4.22 2.29 11.81
CA GLY A 7 3.61 1.03 11.37
C GLY A 7 4.58 -0.14 11.19
N ALA A 8 5.73 -0.09 11.87
CA ALA A 8 6.78 -1.12 11.83
C ALA A 8 6.31 -2.54 12.24
N THR A 9 5.19 -2.67 12.93
CA THR A 9 4.60 -3.96 13.33
C THR A 9 3.53 -4.48 12.35
N GLY A 10 3.25 -3.71 11.30
CA GLY A 10 2.30 -4.08 10.25
C GLY A 10 2.91 -5.04 9.22
N THR A 11 2.05 -5.53 8.31
CA THR A 11 2.43 -6.52 7.30
C THR A 11 3.59 -6.06 6.40
N ILE A 12 3.52 -4.83 5.87
CA ILE A 12 4.58 -4.27 5.03
C ILE A 12 5.70 -3.69 5.90
N GLY A 13 5.34 -2.85 6.86
CA GLY A 13 6.33 -2.16 7.72
C GLY A 13 7.23 -3.11 8.50
N GLY A 14 6.71 -4.27 8.94
CA GLY A 14 7.50 -5.30 9.61
C GLY A 14 8.56 -5.91 8.69
N GLN A 15 8.22 -6.22 7.45
CA GLN A 15 9.17 -6.74 6.46
C GLN A 15 10.23 -5.68 6.08
N VAL A 16 9.81 -4.42 5.88
CA VAL A 16 10.75 -3.30 5.63
C VAL A 16 11.71 -3.14 6.81
N THR A 17 11.20 -3.22 8.05
CA THR A 17 12.03 -3.18 9.26
C THR A 17 13.09 -4.27 9.24
N GLY A 18 12.71 -5.51 8.94
CA GLY A 18 13.63 -6.64 8.83
C GLY A 18 14.76 -6.37 7.83
N TYR A 19 14.40 -6.04 6.58
CA TYR A 19 15.41 -5.75 5.54
C TYR A 19 16.37 -4.62 5.91
N LEU A 20 15.88 -3.54 6.52
CA LEU A 20 16.74 -2.42 6.91
C LEU A 20 17.66 -2.78 8.07
N LEU A 21 17.19 -3.58 9.03
CA LEU A 21 18.04 -4.09 10.13
C LEU A 21 19.11 -5.06 9.62
N ASP A 22 18.76 -5.98 8.72
CA ASP A 22 19.70 -6.92 8.10
C ASP A 22 20.81 -6.22 7.30
N ARG A 23 20.53 -5.00 6.80
CA ARG A 23 21.50 -4.14 6.11
C ARG A 23 22.30 -3.23 7.07
N GLY A 24 22.13 -3.39 8.37
CA GLY A 24 22.91 -2.66 9.40
C GLY A 24 22.41 -1.24 9.67
N HIS A 25 21.20 -0.88 9.27
CA HIS A 25 20.60 0.41 9.63
C HIS A 25 20.09 0.40 11.07
N SER A 26 20.02 1.59 11.70
CA SER A 26 19.35 1.78 12.98
C SER A 26 17.90 2.13 12.75
N VAL A 27 16.97 1.29 13.18
CA VAL A 27 15.52 1.49 12.99
C VAL A 27 14.86 1.89 14.30
N THR A 28 14.01 2.92 14.24
CA THR A 28 13.11 3.31 15.33
C THR A 28 11.68 3.00 14.91
N ALA A 29 11.07 1.99 15.54
CA ALA A 29 9.66 1.67 15.38
C ALA A 29 8.81 2.66 16.19
N ILE A 30 7.92 3.38 15.50
CA ILE A 30 7.00 4.34 16.13
C ILE A 30 5.60 3.72 16.17
N ALA A 31 5.06 3.55 17.36
CA ALA A 31 3.74 2.99 17.60
C ALA A 31 3.12 3.54 18.89
N ARG A 32 1.80 3.42 19.06
CA ARG A 32 1.12 3.80 20.31
C ARG A 32 1.51 2.92 21.50
N ASN A 33 1.67 1.62 21.26
CA ASN A 33 2.07 0.63 22.26
C ASN A 33 3.25 -0.19 21.74
N PRO A 34 4.49 0.18 22.07
CA PRO A 34 5.69 -0.50 21.58
C PRO A 34 5.99 -1.86 22.23
N ASP A 35 5.25 -2.27 23.27
CA ASP A 35 5.54 -3.46 24.09
C ASP A 35 5.39 -4.83 23.40
N ARG A 36 5.09 -4.86 22.09
CA ARG A 36 4.95 -6.10 21.30
C ARG A 36 6.20 -6.44 20.47
N SER A 37 7.33 -5.97 20.88
CA SER A 37 8.54 -5.92 20.08
C SER A 37 9.49 -7.10 20.30
N VAL A 38 10.05 -7.58 19.21
CA VAL A 38 11.17 -8.54 19.24
C VAL A 38 12.46 -7.75 19.50
N PRO A 39 13.26 -8.07 20.53
CA PRO A 39 14.53 -7.39 20.76
C PRO A 39 15.50 -7.59 19.58
N HIS A 40 16.06 -6.49 19.06
CA HIS A 40 17.13 -6.51 18.08
C HIS A 40 18.10 -5.35 18.37
N PRO A 41 19.44 -5.54 18.29
CA PRO A 41 20.41 -4.49 18.63
C PRO A 41 20.26 -3.18 17.84
N GLY A 42 19.84 -3.25 16.58
CA GLY A 42 19.58 -2.10 15.71
C GLY A 42 18.17 -1.51 15.80
N LEU A 43 17.29 -2.11 16.62
CA LEU A 43 15.88 -1.71 16.71
C LEU A 43 15.59 -1.01 18.02
N SER A 44 15.04 0.17 17.94
CA SER A 44 14.53 0.93 19.09
C SER A 44 13.04 1.25 18.90
N TYR A 45 12.39 1.65 20.00
CA TYR A 45 10.96 1.93 20.00
C TYR A 45 10.69 3.30 20.58
N ARG A 46 9.78 4.05 19.97
CA ARG A 46 9.24 5.29 20.52
C ARG A 46 7.72 5.22 20.55
N ALA A 47 7.16 5.46 21.74
CA ALA A 47 5.71 5.60 21.87
C ALA A 47 5.28 6.96 21.29
N ALA A 48 4.32 6.95 20.38
CA ALA A 48 3.67 8.17 19.90
C ALA A 48 2.28 7.88 19.37
N ASP A 49 1.33 8.75 19.69
CA ASP A 49 0.07 8.85 19.00
C ASP A 49 0.25 9.81 17.80
N LEU A 50 -0.14 9.36 16.60
CA LEU A 50 -0.05 10.17 15.36
C LEU A 50 -0.96 11.39 15.39
N PHE A 51 -1.97 11.38 16.28
CA PHE A 51 -2.94 12.46 16.46
C PHE A 51 -2.54 13.46 17.56
N ASP A 52 -1.39 13.22 18.22
CA ASP A 52 -0.74 14.13 19.16
C ASP A 52 0.53 14.72 18.52
N PHE A 53 0.51 16.03 18.24
CA PHE A 53 1.61 16.71 17.56
C PHE A 53 2.92 16.71 18.38
N ASP A 54 2.85 16.82 19.70
CA ASP A 54 4.05 16.90 20.55
C ASP A 54 4.73 15.54 20.66
N GLN A 55 3.95 14.46 20.79
CA GLN A 55 4.47 13.11 20.76
C GLN A 55 5.09 12.78 19.40
N LEU A 56 4.42 13.16 18.30
CA LEU A 56 4.92 12.93 16.95
C LEU A 56 6.21 13.73 16.69
N ARG A 57 6.31 15.01 17.12
CA ARG A 57 7.54 15.82 17.05
C ARG A 57 8.69 15.13 17.79
N ALA A 58 8.44 14.71 19.01
CA ALA A 58 9.45 14.03 19.84
C ALA A 58 9.91 12.72 19.20
N ALA A 59 8.97 11.96 18.61
CA ALA A 59 9.27 10.67 17.98
C ALA A 59 10.06 10.79 16.68
N LEU A 60 9.89 11.86 15.90
CA LEU A 60 10.56 12.01 14.60
C LEU A 60 11.97 12.62 14.69
N LYS A 61 12.32 13.32 15.76
CA LYS A 61 13.63 14.00 15.88
C LYS A 61 14.81 13.05 15.74
N GLY A 62 15.81 13.49 14.94
CA GLY A 62 17.12 12.84 14.84
C GLY A 62 17.20 11.64 13.92
N HIS A 63 16.26 11.53 12.97
CA HIS A 63 16.26 10.51 11.93
C HIS A 63 16.68 11.08 10.57
N ASP A 64 17.33 10.25 9.77
CA ASP A 64 17.78 10.55 8.40
C ASP A 64 16.68 10.24 7.38
N ALA A 65 15.76 9.32 7.73
CA ALA A 65 14.64 8.94 6.88
C ALA A 65 13.40 8.58 7.71
N LEU A 66 12.22 8.74 7.11
CA LEU A 66 10.93 8.30 7.62
C LEU A 66 10.22 7.41 6.61
N VAL A 67 9.79 6.23 7.06
CA VAL A 67 8.88 5.35 6.32
C VAL A 67 7.53 5.36 7.01
N VAL A 68 6.47 5.67 6.26
CA VAL A 68 5.09 5.66 6.76
C VAL A 68 4.35 4.47 6.17
N ALA A 69 4.17 3.44 7.00
CA ALA A 69 3.42 2.22 6.71
C ALA A 69 2.13 2.15 7.56
N TYR A 70 1.59 3.31 7.90
CA TYR A 70 0.38 3.39 8.73
C TYR A 70 -0.85 2.98 7.91
N ALA A 71 -1.64 2.07 8.49
CA ALA A 71 -2.96 1.73 8.00
C ALA A 71 -3.92 1.58 9.19
N PRO A 72 -5.02 2.33 9.25
CA PRO A 72 -6.04 2.15 10.28
C PRO A 72 -6.68 0.76 10.16
N LYS A 73 -7.24 0.24 11.27
CA LYS A 73 -7.91 -1.06 11.27
C LYS A 73 -9.24 -1.03 10.51
N ASP A 74 -9.97 0.06 10.66
CA ASP A 74 -11.24 0.26 9.95
C ASP A 74 -11.00 0.40 8.44
N ASN A 75 -11.87 -0.20 7.64
CA ASN A 75 -11.80 -0.16 6.18
C ASN A 75 -12.80 0.82 5.55
N GLY A 76 -13.78 1.29 6.32
CA GLY A 76 -14.85 2.18 5.87
C GLY A 76 -14.48 3.66 5.94
N PHE A 77 -15.48 4.48 6.20
CA PHE A 77 -15.34 5.94 6.24
C PHE A 77 -14.42 6.43 7.36
N GLU A 78 -14.48 5.81 8.54
CA GLU A 78 -13.56 6.14 9.64
C GLU A 78 -12.11 5.85 9.24
N GLY A 79 -11.87 4.70 8.60
CA GLY A 79 -10.54 4.35 8.08
C GLY A 79 -10.04 5.36 7.05
N TYR A 80 -10.91 5.87 6.18
CA TYR A 80 -10.60 6.96 5.25
C TYR A 80 -10.15 8.22 6.01
N MET A 81 -10.97 8.68 6.97
CA MET A 81 -10.69 9.90 7.74
C MET A 81 -9.38 9.80 8.53
N LEU A 82 -9.17 8.67 9.21
CA LEU A 82 -7.95 8.44 10.00
C LEU A 82 -6.70 8.40 9.12
N LEU A 83 -6.80 7.81 7.93
CA LEU A 83 -5.67 7.70 7.01
C LEU A 83 -5.27 9.08 6.45
N VAL A 84 -6.24 9.87 6.02
CA VAL A 84 -6.02 11.20 5.45
C VAL A 84 -5.48 12.16 6.52
N GLU A 85 -6.09 12.18 7.70
CA GLU A 85 -5.67 13.04 8.80
C GLU A 85 -4.26 12.68 9.30
N ALA A 86 -3.95 11.38 9.44
CA ALA A 86 -2.62 10.94 9.82
C ALA A 86 -1.56 11.40 8.80
N ALA A 87 -1.81 11.24 7.50
CA ALA A 87 -0.88 11.66 6.47
C ALA A 87 -0.59 13.17 6.51
N TRP A 88 -1.63 13.98 6.68
CA TRP A 88 -1.49 15.42 6.81
C TRP A 88 -0.65 15.80 8.04
N ARG A 89 -0.92 15.21 9.20
CA ARG A 89 -0.18 15.46 10.45
C ARG A 89 1.28 15.05 10.36
N ILE A 90 1.52 13.84 9.86
CA ILE A 90 2.87 13.31 9.71
C ILE A 90 3.69 14.19 8.78
N LYS A 91 3.16 14.54 7.60
CA LYS A 91 3.82 15.43 6.65
C LYS A 91 4.16 16.78 7.28
N ARG A 92 3.21 17.40 7.98
CA ARG A 92 3.40 18.69 8.65
C ARG A 92 4.53 18.62 9.66
N VAL A 93 4.49 17.66 10.58
CA VAL A 93 5.51 17.51 11.62
C VAL A 93 6.88 17.13 11.03
N PHE A 94 6.90 16.28 10.00
CA PHE A 94 8.13 15.94 9.29
C PHE A 94 8.84 17.20 8.77
N LYS A 95 8.13 18.05 8.04
CA LYS A 95 8.67 19.32 7.51
C LYS A 95 9.13 20.29 8.60
N GLU A 96 8.56 20.20 9.79
CA GLU A 96 8.93 21.05 10.93
C GLU A 96 10.21 20.57 11.61
N VAL A 97 10.40 19.25 11.79
CA VAL A 97 11.45 18.73 12.69
C VAL A 97 12.62 18.03 11.99
N ILE A 98 12.43 17.50 10.80
CA ILE A 98 13.46 16.82 9.99
C ILE A 98 13.30 17.09 8.49
N PRO A 99 13.22 18.37 8.04
CA PRO A 99 12.88 18.74 6.66
C PRO A 99 13.87 18.21 5.62
N ASP A 100 15.13 17.98 6.01
CA ASP A 100 16.20 17.48 5.13
C ASP A 100 16.26 15.96 5.05
N ALA A 101 15.49 15.24 5.87
CA ALA A 101 15.42 13.80 5.85
C ALA A 101 14.68 13.28 4.60
N TYR A 102 14.86 11.99 4.30
CA TYR A 102 14.10 11.34 3.24
C TYR A 102 12.75 10.83 3.76
N PHE A 103 11.68 11.05 2.99
CA PHE A 103 10.32 10.63 3.34
C PHE A 103 9.79 9.61 2.35
N LEU A 104 9.37 8.44 2.80
CA LEU A 104 8.66 7.48 1.98
C LEU A 104 7.28 7.18 2.58
N ASN A 105 6.21 7.44 1.82
CA ASN A 105 4.84 7.06 2.18
C ASN A 105 4.41 5.82 1.43
N ILE A 106 3.75 4.89 2.14
CA ILE A 106 3.09 3.74 1.53
C ILE A 106 1.61 4.04 1.42
N GLY A 107 1.13 4.17 0.20
CA GLY A 107 -0.26 4.40 -0.14
C GLY A 107 -1.03 3.13 -0.46
N GLY A 108 -1.88 3.19 -1.47
CA GLY A 108 -2.70 2.07 -1.93
C GLY A 108 -2.91 2.09 -3.44
N ALA A 109 -3.24 0.94 -4.01
CA ALA A 109 -3.42 0.77 -5.46
C ALA A 109 -4.44 1.74 -6.09
N SER A 110 -5.37 2.26 -5.29
CA SER A 110 -6.42 3.20 -5.75
C SER A 110 -5.88 4.49 -6.36
N SER A 111 -4.65 4.88 -6.01
CA SER A 111 -3.98 6.07 -6.58
C SER A 111 -3.28 5.81 -7.90
N LEU A 112 -3.11 4.55 -8.31
CA LEU A 112 -2.43 4.19 -9.55
C LEU A 112 -3.33 4.40 -10.76
N TRP A 113 -2.73 4.87 -11.85
CA TRP A 113 -3.42 5.07 -13.12
C TRP A 113 -3.49 3.77 -13.92
N THR A 114 -4.66 3.48 -14.45
CA THR A 114 -4.90 2.33 -15.34
C THR A 114 -4.51 2.68 -16.78
N PRO A 115 -4.35 1.69 -17.66
CA PRO A 115 -4.14 1.94 -19.08
C PRO A 115 -5.25 2.77 -19.75
N GLY A 116 -6.45 2.76 -19.18
CA GLY A 116 -7.58 3.57 -19.64
C GLY A 116 -7.48 5.07 -19.30
N GLY A 117 -6.45 5.47 -18.54
CA GLY A 117 -6.26 6.88 -18.17
C GLY A 117 -7.11 7.32 -16.98
N PHE A 118 -7.54 6.39 -16.14
CA PHE A 118 -8.30 6.63 -14.91
C PHE A 118 -7.47 6.22 -13.68
N GLN A 119 -7.72 6.81 -12.52
CA GLN A 119 -7.31 6.17 -11.29
C GLN A 119 -8.11 4.88 -11.07
N MET A 120 -7.50 3.87 -10.44
CA MET A 120 -7.99 2.50 -10.47
C MET A 120 -9.49 2.34 -10.13
N PHE A 121 -9.99 3.03 -9.08
CA PHE A 121 -11.41 2.91 -8.69
C PHE A 121 -12.38 3.72 -9.56
N GLU A 122 -11.86 4.57 -10.45
CA GLU A 122 -12.66 5.37 -11.39
C GLU A 122 -12.70 4.74 -12.79
N ASP A 123 -11.88 3.71 -13.01
CA ASP A 123 -11.84 2.97 -14.27
C ASP A 123 -13.12 2.15 -14.45
N PRO A 124 -13.91 2.37 -15.51
CA PRO A 124 -15.11 1.58 -15.77
C PRO A 124 -14.85 0.07 -15.92
N GLY A 125 -13.63 -0.31 -16.30
CA GLY A 125 -13.21 -1.71 -16.38
C GLY A 125 -12.80 -2.32 -15.05
N TRP A 126 -12.63 -1.49 -14.01
CA TRP A 126 -12.13 -1.96 -12.71
C TRP A 126 -12.95 -3.09 -12.07
N PRO A 127 -14.29 -3.09 -12.08
CA PRO A 127 -15.07 -4.21 -11.59
C PRO A 127 -14.72 -5.53 -12.26
N HIS A 128 -14.53 -5.53 -13.58
CA HIS A 128 -14.12 -6.70 -14.35
C HIS A 128 -12.71 -7.18 -13.93
N TRP A 129 -11.76 -6.25 -13.82
CA TRP A 129 -10.40 -6.59 -13.37
C TRP A 129 -10.38 -7.10 -11.94
N PHE A 130 -11.15 -6.49 -11.04
CA PHE A 130 -11.24 -6.91 -9.66
C PHE A 130 -11.69 -8.36 -9.53
N PHE A 131 -12.74 -8.75 -10.24
CA PHE A 131 -13.27 -10.10 -10.19
C PHE A 131 -12.47 -11.11 -11.03
N ASN A 132 -11.84 -10.67 -12.10
CA ASN A 132 -11.04 -11.55 -12.97
C ASN A 132 -9.58 -11.67 -12.54
N ALA A 133 -9.01 -10.67 -11.87
CA ALA A 133 -7.59 -10.64 -11.52
C ALA A 133 -7.19 -11.59 -10.38
N GLY A 134 -8.15 -12.13 -9.61
CA GLY A 134 -7.85 -12.96 -8.45
C GLY A 134 -8.21 -14.44 -8.64
N HIS A 135 -7.27 -15.36 -8.42
CA HIS A 135 -7.62 -16.75 -8.19
C HIS A 135 -8.43 -16.89 -6.91
N PRO A 136 -9.45 -17.78 -6.80
CA PRO A 136 -10.25 -17.97 -5.59
C PRO A 136 -9.44 -18.12 -4.30
N SER A 137 -8.33 -18.82 -4.36
CA SER A 137 -7.41 -18.98 -3.21
C SER A 137 -6.85 -17.65 -2.67
N HIS A 138 -6.69 -16.64 -3.52
CA HIS A 138 -6.28 -15.29 -3.09
C HIS A 138 -7.36 -14.63 -2.22
N TRP A 139 -8.61 -14.71 -2.64
CA TRP A 139 -9.74 -14.17 -1.91
C TRP A 139 -10.00 -14.92 -0.59
N HIS A 140 -9.90 -16.24 -0.59
CA HIS A 140 -9.97 -17.04 0.65
C HIS A 140 -8.85 -16.67 1.62
N ARG A 141 -7.64 -16.43 1.12
CA ARG A 141 -6.53 -15.97 1.94
C ARG A 141 -6.79 -14.57 2.51
N LEU A 142 -7.29 -13.61 1.70
CA LEU A 142 -7.66 -12.28 2.18
C LEU A 142 -8.75 -12.35 3.24
N HIS A 143 -9.76 -13.21 3.06
CA HIS A 143 -10.78 -13.47 4.08
C HIS A 143 -10.14 -13.89 5.40
N LYS A 144 -9.24 -14.86 5.37
CA LYS A 144 -8.53 -15.34 6.56
C LYS A 144 -7.67 -14.24 7.20
N LEU A 145 -6.88 -13.52 6.41
CA LEU A 145 -5.96 -12.48 6.88
C LEU A 145 -6.69 -11.23 7.40
N SER A 146 -7.87 -10.94 6.89
CA SER A 146 -8.69 -9.80 7.32
C SER A 146 -9.48 -10.04 8.61
N GLY A 147 -9.36 -11.23 9.21
CA GLY A 147 -10.17 -11.60 10.36
C GLY A 147 -11.58 -12.03 10.02
N GLY A 148 -11.82 -12.48 8.77
CA GLY A 148 -13.09 -13.05 8.37
C GLY A 148 -14.06 -12.06 7.71
N ILE A 149 -13.57 -11.01 7.03
CA ILE A 149 -14.46 -10.09 6.29
C ILE A 149 -15.27 -10.90 5.26
N PRO A 150 -16.62 -10.95 5.38
CA PRO A 150 -17.47 -11.82 4.54
C PRO A 150 -17.33 -11.54 3.05
N ALA A 151 -17.16 -10.29 2.66
CA ALA A 151 -17.02 -9.88 1.25
C ALA A 151 -15.90 -10.63 0.52
N PHE A 152 -14.77 -10.91 1.15
CA PHE A 152 -13.68 -11.67 0.52
C PHE A 152 -14.04 -13.14 0.29
N LYS A 153 -14.82 -13.74 1.19
CA LYS A 153 -15.34 -15.11 1.00
C LYS A 153 -16.34 -15.15 -0.15
N GLU A 154 -17.27 -14.21 -0.18
CA GLU A 154 -18.26 -14.09 -1.26
C GLU A 154 -17.57 -13.89 -2.63
N MET A 155 -16.51 -13.09 -2.69
CA MET A 155 -15.69 -12.93 -3.90
C MET A 155 -15.03 -14.23 -4.34
N ALA A 156 -14.47 -15.00 -3.41
CA ALA A 156 -13.87 -16.29 -3.72
C ALA A 156 -14.90 -17.25 -4.32
N GLU A 157 -16.05 -17.41 -3.65
CA GLU A 157 -17.13 -18.29 -4.09
C GLU A 157 -17.74 -17.85 -5.43
N GLN A 158 -17.84 -16.54 -5.67
CA GLN A 158 -18.30 -16.00 -6.95
C GLN A 158 -17.29 -16.28 -8.06
N ARG A 159 -16.00 -16.10 -7.77
CA ARG A 159 -14.93 -16.39 -8.72
C ARG A 159 -14.85 -17.88 -9.08
N GLU A 160 -15.05 -18.77 -8.11
CA GLU A 160 -15.16 -20.22 -8.35
C GLU A 160 -16.31 -20.56 -9.30
N ARG A 161 -17.48 -19.93 -9.13
CA ARG A 161 -18.63 -20.07 -10.04
C ARG A 161 -18.33 -19.59 -11.46
N ILE A 162 -17.70 -18.42 -11.60
CA ILE A 162 -17.33 -17.88 -12.90
C ILE A 162 -16.31 -18.77 -13.61
N LEU A 163 -15.33 -19.31 -12.88
CA LEU A 163 -14.36 -20.24 -13.46
C LEU A 163 -14.97 -21.58 -13.86
N ALA A 164 -16.04 -22.01 -13.17
CA ALA A 164 -16.77 -23.22 -13.51
C ALA A 164 -17.74 -23.05 -14.70
N ASP A 165 -18.33 -21.85 -14.87
CA ASP A 165 -19.28 -21.54 -15.93
C ASP A 165 -19.24 -20.04 -16.26
N SER A 166 -18.48 -19.67 -17.29
CA SER A 166 -18.32 -18.29 -17.74
C SER A 166 -19.63 -17.65 -18.27
N SER A 167 -20.67 -18.44 -18.56
CA SER A 167 -21.98 -17.90 -18.96
C SER A 167 -22.70 -17.21 -17.79
N GLN A 168 -22.26 -17.45 -16.57
CA GLN A 168 -22.79 -16.84 -15.33
C GLN A 168 -22.00 -15.59 -14.91
N ASP A 169 -21.11 -15.06 -15.76
CA ASP A 169 -20.37 -13.84 -15.44
C ASP A 169 -21.38 -12.69 -15.20
N PRO A 170 -21.51 -12.19 -13.95
CA PRO A 170 -22.46 -11.11 -13.63
C PRO A 170 -22.09 -9.80 -14.33
N PHE A 171 -20.88 -9.74 -14.92
CA PHE A 171 -20.37 -8.58 -15.63
C PHE A 171 -20.53 -8.65 -17.15
N SER A 172 -21.07 -9.75 -17.68
CA SER A 172 -21.36 -9.87 -19.14
C SER A 172 -22.36 -8.84 -19.66
N ASN A 173 -23.18 -8.24 -18.76
CA ASN A 173 -24.22 -7.25 -19.08
C ASN A 173 -24.09 -5.99 -18.22
N PHE A 174 -22.92 -5.38 -18.14
CA PHE A 174 -22.70 -4.17 -17.33
C PHE A 174 -23.54 -2.99 -17.84
N SER A 175 -24.61 -2.66 -17.11
CA SER A 175 -25.29 -1.38 -17.24
C SER A 175 -24.64 -0.33 -16.34
N GLY A 176 -24.80 0.97 -16.68
CA GLY A 176 -24.31 2.06 -15.83
C GLY A 176 -24.85 2.00 -14.40
N GLU A 177 -26.06 1.48 -14.21
CA GLU A 177 -26.68 1.31 -12.89
C GLU A 177 -25.95 0.26 -12.03
N VAL A 178 -25.50 -0.85 -12.63
CA VAL A 178 -24.74 -1.90 -11.94
C VAL A 178 -23.36 -1.36 -11.52
N ILE A 179 -22.71 -0.60 -12.40
CA ILE A 179 -21.43 0.04 -12.10
C ILE A 179 -21.60 1.02 -10.94
N GLU A 180 -22.59 1.89 -10.97
CA GLU A 180 -22.84 2.86 -9.89
C GLU A 180 -23.17 2.17 -8.57
N ALA A 181 -24.02 1.14 -8.56
CA ALA A 181 -24.32 0.36 -7.34
C ALA A 181 -23.04 -0.29 -6.78
N PHE A 182 -22.17 -0.80 -7.63
CA PHE A 182 -20.90 -1.36 -7.25
C PHE A 182 -19.96 -0.30 -6.64
N TYR A 183 -19.84 0.88 -7.23
CA TYR A 183 -19.07 1.99 -6.67
C TYR A 183 -19.59 2.45 -5.31
N GLN A 184 -20.91 2.50 -5.12
CA GLN A 184 -21.50 2.84 -3.83
C GLN A 184 -21.13 1.81 -2.74
N GLN A 185 -21.09 0.53 -3.12
CA GLN A 185 -20.67 -0.52 -2.18
C GLN A 185 -19.17 -0.45 -1.89
N ILE A 186 -18.34 -0.21 -2.88
CA ILE A 186 -16.89 -0.06 -2.74
C ILE A 186 -16.52 1.09 -1.79
N ARG A 187 -17.16 2.24 -1.92
CA ARG A 187 -16.95 3.38 -1.01
C ARG A 187 -17.21 3.02 0.44
N LYS A 188 -18.16 2.14 0.71
CA LYS A 188 -18.46 1.67 2.06
C LYS A 188 -17.42 0.69 2.60
N VAL A 189 -16.93 -0.20 1.76
CA VAL A 189 -16.06 -1.33 2.14
C VAL A 189 -14.57 -0.99 2.04
N PHE A 190 -14.20 -0.12 1.08
CA PHE A 190 -12.82 0.24 0.77
C PHE A 190 -12.50 1.73 0.98
N GLY A 191 -13.17 2.38 1.94
CA GLY A 191 -12.89 3.78 2.27
C GLY A 191 -11.41 4.07 2.53
N LYS A 192 -10.72 3.13 3.20
CA LYS A 192 -9.26 3.20 3.38
C LYS A 192 -8.49 3.23 2.06
N GLY A 193 -8.90 2.45 1.06
CA GLY A 193 -8.30 2.52 -0.29
C GLY A 193 -8.48 3.90 -0.93
N MET A 194 -9.67 4.49 -0.82
CA MET A 194 -9.93 5.87 -1.29
C MET A 194 -9.04 6.89 -0.54
N GLY A 195 -8.77 6.65 0.75
CA GLY A 195 -7.85 7.45 1.54
C GLY A 195 -6.42 7.42 1.01
N GLY A 196 -5.96 6.30 0.47
CA GLY A 196 -4.65 6.18 -0.18
C GLY A 196 -4.50 7.13 -1.36
N ARG A 197 -5.56 7.31 -2.17
CA ARG A 197 -5.61 8.30 -3.24
C ARG A 197 -5.52 9.73 -2.71
N ALA A 198 -6.36 10.06 -1.74
CA ALA A 198 -6.36 11.40 -1.13
C ALA A 198 -5.03 11.76 -0.45
N GLN A 199 -4.29 10.77 0.08
CA GLN A 199 -2.96 11.00 0.61
C GLN A 199 -1.97 11.50 -0.45
N LEU A 200 -2.00 10.93 -1.66
CA LEU A 200 -1.08 11.29 -2.73
C LEU A 200 -1.15 12.78 -3.08
N GLU A 201 -2.34 13.36 -3.07
CA GLU A 201 -2.58 14.79 -3.32
C GLU A 201 -1.76 15.72 -2.40
N PHE A 202 -1.45 15.28 -1.18
CA PHE A 202 -0.60 16.06 -0.27
C PHE A 202 0.86 16.14 -0.71
N PHE A 203 1.30 15.27 -1.60
CA PHE A 203 2.70 15.16 -2.00
C PHE A 203 2.93 15.71 -3.41
N GLU A 204 2.03 15.49 -4.35
CA GLU A 204 2.28 15.71 -5.79
C GLU A 204 2.77 17.11 -6.16
N CYS A 205 2.25 18.16 -5.52
CA CYS A 205 2.63 19.54 -5.79
C CYS A 205 3.68 20.10 -4.82
N ASP A 206 4.13 19.33 -3.83
CA ASP A 206 5.05 19.81 -2.81
C ASP A 206 6.49 19.39 -3.10
N ARG A 207 7.31 20.31 -3.55
CA ARG A 207 8.75 20.10 -3.84
C ARG A 207 9.67 20.61 -2.71
N SER A 208 9.12 21.01 -1.56
CA SER A 208 9.89 21.62 -0.47
C SER A 208 10.59 20.61 0.44
N PHE A 209 10.41 19.30 0.22
CA PHE A 209 11.09 18.21 0.93
C PHE A 209 11.24 16.98 0.03
N ARG A 210 12.16 16.08 0.38
CA ARG A 210 12.47 14.88 -0.42
C ARG A 210 11.49 13.75 -0.09
N TRP A 211 10.46 13.59 -0.89
CA TRP A 211 9.46 12.54 -0.70
C TRP A 211 9.45 11.52 -1.84
N SER A 212 9.03 10.33 -1.51
CA SER A 212 8.67 9.24 -2.42
C SER A 212 7.33 8.63 -1.96
N PHE A 213 6.49 8.24 -2.89
CA PHE A 213 5.20 7.66 -2.58
C PHE A 213 5.05 6.33 -3.33
N VAL A 214 5.01 5.21 -2.58
CA VAL A 214 4.81 3.89 -3.16
C VAL A 214 3.37 3.43 -2.96
N SER A 215 2.70 3.09 -4.04
CA SER A 215 1.40 2.43 -3.99
C SER A 215 1.59 0.95 -4.31
N PRO A 216 1.32 0.04 -3.34
CA PRO A 216 1.31 -1.38 -3.63
C PRO A 216 0.41 -1.69 -4.82
N PRO A 217 0.72 -2.69 -5.64
CA PRO A 217 -0.15 -3.09 -6.72
C PRO A 217 -1.45 -3.70 -6.17
N TRP A 218 -2.45 -3.85 -7.02
CA TRP A 218 -3.74 -4.38 -6.59
C TRP A 218 -3.65 -5.77 -5.93
N LEU A 219 -2.86 -6.67 -6.50
CA LEU A 219 -2.67 -8.03 -5.99
C LEU A 219 -1.46 -8.08 -5.04
N LEU A 220 -1.61 -7.54 -3.84
CA LEU A 220 -0.58 -7.60 -2.81
C LEU A 220 -0.66 -8.90 -2.01
N GLY A 221 0.49 -9.53 -1.77
CA GLY A 221 0.64 -10.70 -0.92
C GLY A 221 0.58 -12.01 -1.69
N LEU A 222 1.12 -12.05 -2.90
CA LEU A 222 1.42 -13.29 -3.60
C LEU A 222 2.29 -14.18 -2.71
N GLN A 223 2.14 -15.50 -2.85
CA GLN A 223 2.89 -16.46 -2.02
C GLN A 223 4.34 -16.62 -2.48
N GLU A 224 4.55 -16.52 -3.79
CA GLU A 224 5.87 -16.70 -4.37
C GLU A 224 6.73 -15.43 -4.18
N VAL A 225 7.89 -15.64 -3.57
CA VAL A 225 8.89 -14.59 -3.32
C VAL A 225 10.03 -14.79 -4.31
N TYR A 226 10.30 -13.76 -5.10
CA TYR A 226 11.33 -13.81 -6.15
C TYR A 226 12.69 -13.25 -5.69
N GLY A 227 12.73 -12.46 -4.61
CA GLY A 227 13.92 -11.68 -4.25
C GLY A 227 14.26 -10.60 -5.27
N ALA A 228 13.31 -10.26 -6.13
CA ALA A 228 13.44 -9.28 -7.20
C ALA A 228 12.07 -8.64 -7.50
N TYR A 229 12.09 -7.49 -8.17
CA TYR A 229 10.89 -6.75 -8.52
C TYR A 229 11.11 -5.89 -9.76
N ARG A 230 10.03 -5.50 -10.44
CA ARG A 230 9.98 -4.42 -11.43
C ARG A 230 9.17 -3.26 -10.88
N THR A 231 9.38 -2.05 -11.41
CA THR A 231 8.67 -0.86 -10.95
C THR A 231 7.95 -0.16 -12.10
N THR A 232 6.88 0.56 -11.77
CA THR A 232 6.19 1.49 -12.65
C THR A 232 6.12 2.87 -11.99
N ILE A 233 6.02 3.91 -12.80
CA ILE A 233 5.80 5.29 -12.33
C ILE A 233 4.35 5.64 -12.58
N ASP A 234 3.65 6.09 -11.55
CA ASP A 234 2.24 6.49 -11.53
C ASP A 234 1.23 5.41 -11.95
N THR A 235 1.65 4.41 -12.71
CA THR A 235 0.75 3.45 -13.36
C THR A 235 0.62 2.14 -12.59
N LEU A 236 -0.58 1.56 -12.66
CA LEU A 236 -0.85 0.22 -12.18
C LEU A 236 0.01 -0.79 -12.97
N PRO A 237 0.82 -1.61 -12.30
CA PRO A 237 1.56 -2.64 -13.00
C PRO A 237 0.60 -3.65 -13.63
N ILE A 238 0.78 -3.91 -14.92
CA ILE A 238 -0.02 -4.86 -15.71
C ILE A 238 0.85 -6.03 -16.14
N GLU A 239 0.24 -7.21 -16.24
CA GLU A 239 0.80 -8.45 -16.75
C GLU A 239 -0.30 -9.21 -17.49
N ASP A 240 -0.08 -9.54 -18.74
CA ASP A 240 -1.08 -10.22 -19.62
C ASP A 240 -2.45 -9.51 -19.64
N GLY A 241 -2.44 -8.17 -19.71
CA GLY A 241 -3.64 -7.36 -19.72
C GLY A 241 -4.41 -7.29 -18.39
N GLN A 242 -3.85 -7.84 -17.31
CA GLN A 242 -4.45 -7.88 -15.98
C GLN A 242 -3.55 -7.18 -14.95
N PRO A 243 -4.11 -6.68 -13.83
CA PRO A 243 -3.30 -6.13 -12.75
C PRO A 243 -2.27 -7.15 -12.24
N ALA A 244 -1.01 -6.78 -12.29
CA ALA A 244 0.08 -7.59 -11.74
C ALA A 244 0.07 -7.59 -10.21
N GLY A 245 0.75 -8.58 -9.64
CA GLY A 245 0.89 -8.74 -8.19
C GLY A 245 2.33 -8.73 -7.72
N ILE A 246 2.48 -8.73 -6.38
CA ILE A 246 3.77 -8.83 -5.72
C ILE A 246 3.65 -9.54 -4.37
N ALA A 247 4.67 -10.28 -3.98
CA ALA A 247 4.81 -10.76 -2.61
C ALA A 247 5.11 -9.60 -1.65
N VAL A 248 4.63 -9.67 -0.41
CA VAL A 248 4.91 -8.60 0.58
C VAL A 248 6.42 -8.46 0.81
N ALA A 249 7.16 -9.56 0.82
CA ALA A 249 8.62 -9.54 0.99
C ALA A 249 9.31 -8.78 -0.17
N ASP A 250 8.91 -9.02 -1.42
CA ASP A 250 9.51 -8.35 -2.59
C ASP A 250 9.14 -6.84 -2.63
N LEU A 251 7.92 -6.48 -2.22
CA LEU A 251 7.56 -5.07 -2.07
C LEU A 251 8.40 -4.40 -0.97
N ALA A 252 8.58 -5.07 0.16
CA ALA A 252 9.40 -4.56 1.24
C ALA A 252 10.88 -4.43 0.84
N LEU A 253 11.40 -5.36 0.04
CA LEU A 253 12.72 -5.27 -0.57
C LEU A 253 12.83 -4.01 -1.44
N ALA A 254 11.86 -3.77 -2.32
CA ALA A 254 11.81 -2.58 -3.16
C ALA A 254 11.80 -1.28 -2.35
N ILE A 255 11.01 -1.24 -1.27
CA ILE A 255 10.94 -0.09 -0.37
C ILE A 255 12.28 0.12 0.34
N ALA A 256 12.90 -0.93 0.87
CA ALA A 256 14.20 -0.84 1.54
C ALA A 256 15.29 -0.32 0.59
N ASP A 257 15.33 -0.80 -0.65
CA ASP A 257 16.26 -0.33 -1.69
C ASP A 257 16.09 1.17 -1.99
N VAL A 258 14.84 1.62 -2.09
CA VAL A 258 14.52 3.02 -2.39
C VAL A 258 14.88 3.93 -1.21
N VAL A 259 14.62 3.50 0.03
CA VAL A 259 14.96 4.25 1.24
C VAL A 259 16.48 4.36 1.41
N GLU A 260 17.22 3.25 1.27
CA GLU A 260 18.66 3.21 1.43
C GLU A 260 19.39 4.12 0.42
N LYS A 261 18.90 4.17 -0.82
CA LYS A 261 19.45 4.98 -1.91
C LYS A 261 18.86 6.40 -1.96
N GLU A 262 17.91 6.72 -1.10
CA GLU A 262 17.09 7.95 -1.16
C GLU A 262 16.60 8.22 -2.60
N ALA A 263 16.15 7.17 -3.27
CA ALA A 263 15.75 7.21 -4.67
C ALA A 263 14.29 7.64 -4.84
N ARG A 264 13.84 7.79 -6.08
CA ARG A 264 12.44 8.11 -6.40
C ARG A 264 11.95 9.43 -5.79
N ILE A 265 12.83 10.41 -5.64
CA ILE A 265 12.48 11.73 -5.09
C ILE A 265 11.40 12.38 -5.96
N HIS A 266 10.32 12.84 -5.32
CA HIS A 266 9.14 13.43 -5.94
C HIS A 266 8.44 12.53 -6.97
N GLN A 267 8.48 11.21 -6.75
CA GLN A 267 7.83 10.24 -7.61
C GLN A 267 6.78 9.43 -6.84
N HIS A 268 5.65 9.24 -7.48
CA HIS A 268 4.69 8.20 -7.17
C HIS A 268 5.02 6.97 -8.01
N TRP A 269 5.08 5.79 -7.39
CA TRP A 269 5.51 4.56 -8.07
C TRP A 269 4.85 3.33 -7.47
N SER A 270 4.94 2.24 -8.21
CA SER A 270 4.52 0.92 -7.77
C SER A 270 5.60 -0.12 -8.05
N ALA A 271 5.45 -1.30 -7.46
CA ALA A 271 6.29 -2.45 -7.73
C ALA A 271 5.45 -3.71 -7.99
N ALA A 272 5.95 -4.59 -8.86
CA ALA A 272 5.34 -5.88 -9.17
C ALA A 272 6.41 -6.96 -9.26
N ARG A 273 5.98 -8.22 -9.25
CA ARG A 273 6.87 -9.35 -9.50
C ARG A 273 7.59 -9.20 -10.83
N PRO A 274 8.79 -9.78 -11.01
CA PRO A 274 9.45 -9.82 -12.31
C PRO A 274 8.52 -10.45 -13.36
N LEU A 275 8.66 -9.99 -14.61
CA LEU A 275 8.04 -10.71 -15.72
C LEU A 275 8.83 -11.99 -16.01
N PRO A 276 8.17 -13.06 -16.47
CA PRO A 276 8.87 -14.20 -17.03
C PRO A 276 9.83 -13.76 -18.13
N ASP A 277 11.00 -14.39 -18.23
CA ASP A 277 12.01 -14.07 -19.24
C ASP A 277 11.39 -14.06 -20.65
N GLY A 278 11.58 -12.95 -21.35
CA GLY A 278 11.10 -12.75 -22.73
C GLY A 278 9.71 -12.11 -22.88
N VAL A 279 9.01 -11.80 -21.79
CA VAL A 279 7.75 -11.04 -21.83
C VAL A 279 8.05 -9.55 -21.75
N LEU A 280 7.64 -8.78 -22.77
CA LEU A 280 7.68 -7.31 -22.73
C LEU A 280 6.47 -6.81 -21.92
N PRO A 281 6.63 -5.77 -21.07
CA PRO A 281 5.50 -5.11 -20.45
C PRO A 281 4.66 -4.42 -21.54
N HIS A 282 3.43 -4.87 -21.69
CA HIS A 282 2.43 -4.27 -22.59
C HIS A 282 1.64 -3.18 -21.89
#